data_6006e2cee0ce929fd8e62c25cc135731
#
_entry.id   6006e2cee0ce929fd8e62c25cc135731
#
_cell.length_a   1.000
_cell.length_b   1.000
_cell.length_c   1.000
_cell.angle_alpha   90.00
_cell.angle_beta   90.00
_cell.angle_gamma   90.00
#
_symmetry.space_group_name_H-M   'P 1'
#
loop_
_entity.id
_entity.type
_entity.pdbx_description
1 polymer ?
#
loop_
_entity_poly.entity_id
_entity_poly.type
_entity_poly.pdbx_seq_one_letter_code
_entity_poly.pdbx_strand_id
1 'polypeptide(L)'
;MFKKILVANRGEIALRIQRACRELGIKAVMVYSEADREAKYVKLAEEAVCIGPAASNLSYLNMPAIISAAEVTDAEAIHPGYGFLSENADFAERVEKSGFQFIGPTPESIRIMGDKVSAKQAMIKAGVPCVPGSEGELPDDPVIIRRTAKSIGYPVIIKASGGGGGRGMRVVHTEAALINAVQMTKAEAGAAFGNPAVYMEKYLQNPRHIEIQILADKHKNSVYLGERDCSMQRRHQKVLEEAPAPGIPRKLIDKIGERCVAACKKINYRGAGTFEFLYENGEFYFIEMNTRVQVEHPVTEWVTGIDIVKTQIMVAAGEKLPFTQRQIQIRGHAIECRVNAEDPFKFTPSPGRITTWHAPGGPGIRVDSHVYNNYFVPPNYDSMIGKIIAHGDTREQVIARMQTALAETVVEGISTNIPLHREILRDAKFVNGGTNIHYLEEWLRHRKG
;
A
#
# COMPACT_ATOMS: atom_id res chain seq x y z
N MET A 1 -27.54 -4.02 -3.44
CA MET A 1 -26.39 -4.80 -2.93
C MET A 1 -26.17 -6.01 -3.84
N PHE A 2 -24.91 -6.42 -4.10
CA PHE A 2 -24.60 -7.60 -4.89
C PHE A 2 -25.06 -8.89 -4.21
N LYS A 3 -25.41 -9.89 -5.00
CA LYS A 3 -25.69 -11.25 -4.53
C LYS A 3 -24.43 -12.12 -4.52
N LYS A 4 -23.53 -11.91 -5.48
CA LYS A 4 -22.32 -12.71 -5.65
C LYS A 4 -21.15 -11.87 -6.16
N ILE A 5 -19.99 -12.01 -5.51
CA ILE A 5 -18.75 -11.31 -5.86
C ILE A 5 -17.65 -12.34 -6.11
N LEU A 6 -16.90 -12.18 -7.20
CA LEU A 6 -15.67 -12.93 -7.42
C LEU A 6 -14.49 -12.17 -6.80
N VAL A 7 -13.68 -12.87 -6.01
CA VAL A 7 -12.47 -12.33 -5.38
C VAL A 7 -11.25 -12.70 -6.24
N ALA A 8 -10.74 -11.71 -6.98
CA ALA A 8 -9.62 -11.88 -7.91
C ALA A 8 -8.28 -11.62 -7.21
N ASN A 9 -8.02 -12.34 -6.14
CA ASN A 9 -6.79 -12.24 -5.37
C ASN A 9 -6.56 -13.53 -4.55
N ARG A 10 -5.45 -13.56 -3.81
CA ARG A 10 -5.02 -14.66 -2.95
C ARG A 10 -4.57 -14.16 -1.57
N GLY A 11 -4.15 -15.11 -0.72
CA GLY A 11 -3.53 -14.79 0.56
C GLY A 11 -4.52 -14.23 1.58
N GLU A 12 -4.01 -13.43 2.50
CA GLU A 12 -4.81 -12.87 3.59
C GLU A 12 -5.90 -11.92 3.08
N ILE A 13 -5.63 -11.17 2.00
CA ILE A 13 -6.60 -10.22 1.47
C ILE A 13 -7.81 -10.94 0.85
N ALA A 14 -7.61 -12.09 0.21
CA ALA A 14 -8.73 -12.89 -0.29
C ALA A 14 -9.64 -13.34 0.86
N LEU A 15 -9.07 -13.82 1.96
CA LEU A 15 -9.82 -14.17 3.17
C LEU A 15 -10.50 -12.94 3.80
N ARG A 16 -9.82 -11.79 3.82
CA ARG A 16 -10.38 -10.52 4.35
C ARG A 16 -11.63 -10.09 3.56
N ILE A 17 -11.57 -10.15 2.24
CA ILE A 17 -12.71 -9.83 1.38
C ILE A 17 -13.84 -10.85 1.56
N GLN A 18 -13.50 -12.15 1.63
CA GLN A 18 -14.48 -13.21 1.87
C GLN A 18 -15.25 -12.98 3.17
N ARG A 19 -14.58 -12.57 4.25
CA ARG A 19 -15.22 -12.21 5.53
C ARG A 19 -16.18 -11.03 5.37
N ALA A 20 -15.76 -9.97 4.67
CA ALA A 20 -16.62 -8.81 4.41
C ALA A 20 -17.87 -9.19 3.60
N CYS A 21 -17.72 -10.02 2.57
CA CYS A 21 -18.85 -10.53 1.79
C CYS A 21 -19.84 -11.30 2.68
N ARG A 22 -19.35 -12.20 3.54
CA ARG A 22 -20.21 -12.97 4.45
C ARG A 22 -21.00 -12.10 5.40
N GLU A 23 -20.37 -11.08 5.99
CA GLU A 23 -21.07 -10.13 6.86
C GLU A 23 -22.13 -9.30 6.13
N LEU A 24 -21.95 -9.07 4.83
CA LEU A 24 -22.94 -8.38 3.98
C LEU A 24 -23.98 -9.31 3.38
N GLY A 25 -23.94 -10.61 3.69
CA GLY A 25 -24.85 -11.62 3.11
C GLY A 25 -24.59 -11.89 1.63
N ILE A 26 -23.37 -11.63 1.14
CA ILE A 26 -22.96 -11.79 -0.25
C ILE A 26 -22.17 -13.10 -0.40
N LYS A 27 -22.50 -13.89 -1.42
CA LYS A 27 -21.71 -15.08 -1.77
C LYS A 27 -20.38 -14.66 -2.40
N ALA A 28 -19.28 -15.26 -1.94
CA ALA A 28 -17.95 -15.01 -2.48
C ALA A 28 -17.48 -16.20 -3.31
N VAL A 29 -17.17 -15.96 -4.58
CA VAL A 29 -16.45 -16.91 -5.43
C VAL A 29 -14.96 -16.66 -5.26
N MET A 30 -14.22 -17.68 -4.84
CA MET A 30 -12.77 -17.57 -4.65
C MET A 30 -12.04 -18.16 -5.86
N VAL A 31 -11.18 -17.36 -6.50
CA VAL A 31 -10.27 -17.90 -7.51
C VAL A 31 -8.97 -18.37 -6.85
N TYR A 32 -8.33 -19.34 -7.43
CA TYR A 32 -7.04 -19.86 -6.94
C TYR A 32 -6.19 -20.43 -8.09
N SER A 33 -4.88 -20.32 -7.97
CA SER A 33 -3.94 -21.08 -8.78
C SER A 33 -3.78 -22.50 -8.21
N GLU A 34 -3.21 -23.41 -8.97
CA GLU A 34 -2.92 -24.78 -8.49
C GLU A 34 -2.10 -24.79 -7.20
N ALA A 35 -1.17 -23.83 -7.02
CA ALA A 35 -0.36 -23.72 -5.80
C ALA A 35 -1.17 -23.32 -4.57
N ASP A 36 -2.29 -22.66 -4.72
CA ASP A 36 -3.15 -22.17 -3.64
C ASP A 36 -4.38 -23.07 -3.38
N ARG A 37 -4.46 -24.25 -3.99
CA ARG A 37 -5.59 -25.19 -3.84
C ARG A 37 -5.93 -25.48 -2.38
N GLU A 38 -4.92 -25.58 -1.53
CA GLU A 38 -5.07 -25.88 -0.10
C GLU A 38 -5.18 -24.63 0.79
N ALA A 39 -5.26 -23.45 0.20
CA ALA A 39 -5.37 -22.21 0.96
C ALA A 39 -6.69 -22.14 1.76
N LYS A 40 -6.63 -21.50 2.93
CA LYS A 40 -7.76 -21.41 3.86
C LYS A 40 -9.02 -20.81 3.24
N TYR A 41 -8.86 -19.73 2.46
CA TYR A 41 -9.98 -19.07 1.79
C TYR A 41 -10.64 -19.97 0.72
N VAL A 42 -9.88 -20.89 0.10
CA VAL A 42 -10.43 -21.89 -0.84
C VAL A 42 -11.23 -22.94 -0.07
N LYS A 43 -10.68 -23.45 1.04
CA LYS A 43 -11.38 -24.43 1.90
C LYS A 43 -12.65 -23.91 2.53
N LEU A 44 -12.71 -22.61 2.78
CA LEU A 44 -13.88 -21.92 3.36
C LEU A 44 -14.87 -21.43 2.30
N ALA A 45 -14.55 -21.53 1.02
CA ALA A 45 -15.39 -21.02 -0.06
C ALA A 45 -16.59 -21.95 -0.31
N GLU A 46 -17.75 -21.33 -0.59
CA GLU A 46 -18.90 -22.05 -1.13
C GLU A 46 -18.70 -22.38 -2.61
N GLU A 47 -18.06 -21.48 -3.35
CA GLU A 47 -17.68 -21.65 -4.75
C GLU A 47 -16.22 -21.23 -4.91
N ALA A 48 -15.42 -22.08 -5.60
CA ALA A 48 -14.03 -21.79 -5.91
C ALA A 48 -13.68 -22.27 -7.33
N VAL A 49 -12.87 -21.49 -8.04
CA VAL A 49 -12.48 -21.77 -9.43
C VAL A 49 -10.96 -21.73 -9.55
N CYS A 50 -10.37 -22.82 -10.04
CA CYS A 50 -8.95 -22.84 -10.41
C CYS A 50 -8.76 -22.06 -11.71
N ILE A 51 -7.92 -21.01 -11.68
CA ILE A 51 -7.69 -20.12 -12.82
C ILE A 51 -6.38 -20.37 -13.55
N GLY A 52 -5.64 -21.42 -13.17
CA GLY A 52 -4.41 -21.80 -13.85
C GLY A 52 -3.31 -22.32 -12.96
N PRO A 53 -2.12 -22.56 -13.53
CA PRO A 53 -0.95 -23.05 -12.80
C PRO A 53 -0.39 -22.01 -11.83
N ALA A 54 0.62 -22.39 -11.06
CA ALA A 54 1.21 -21.56 -10.00
C ALA A 54 1.75 -20.19 -10.47
N ALA A 55 2.29 -20.11 -11.68
CA ALA A 55 2.85 -18.85 -12.20
C ALA A 55 1.78 -17.74 -12.28
N SER A 56 2.08 -16.57 -11.71
CA SER A 56 1.12 -15.45 -11.63
C SER A 56 0.61 -14.98 -12.99
N ASN A 57 1.49 -14.93 -14.01
CA ASN A 57 1.12 -14.55 -15.38
C ASN A 57 0.13 -15.53 -16.05
N LEU A 58 0.06 -16.77 -15.58
CA LEU A 58 -0.85 -17.81 -16.07
C LEU A 58 -2.10 -17.97 -15.19
N SER A 59 -2.19 -17.24 -14.09
CA SER A 59 -3.28 -17.34 -13.12
C SER A 59 -3.79 -15.97 -12.65
N TYR A 60 -3.25 -15.39 -11.60
CA TYR A 60 -3.74 -14.13 -11.00
C TYR A 60 -3.57 -12.89 -11.88
N LEU A 61 -2.71 -12.93 -12.91
CA LEU A 61 -2.56 -11.89 -13.94
C LEU A 61 -3.24 -12.27 -15.27
N ASN A 62 -3.88 -13.43 -15.35
CA ASN A 62 -4.60 -13.90 -16.54
C ASN A 62 -6.01 -13.31 -16.54
N MET A 63 -6.18 -12.15 -17.17
CA MET A 63 -7.47 -11.44 -17.25
C MET A 63 -8.59 -12.31 -17.86
N PRO A 64 -8.40 -13.01 -19.01
CA PRO A 64 -9.43 -13.87 -19.58
C PRO A 64 -9.88 -14.97 -18.61
N ALA A 65 -8.96 -15.63 -17.91
CA ALA A 65 -9.30 -16.69 -16.97
C ALA A 65 -10.14 -16.17 -15.79
N ILE A 66 -9.81 -14.98 -15.25
CA ILE A 66 -10.56 -14.35 -14.16
C ILE A 66 -11.96 -13.94 -14.62
N ILE A 67 -12.09 -13.30 -15.79
CA ILE A 67 -13.39 -12.89 -16.35
C ILE A 67 -14.26 -14.10 -16.66
N SER A 68 -13.69 -15.16 -17.27
CA SER A 68 -14.42 -16.41 -17.51
C SER A 68 -14.90 -17.07 -16.21
N ALA A 69 -14.08 -17.04 -15.14
CA ALA A 69 -14.50 -17.53 -13.84
C ALA A 69 -15.69 -16.74 -13.27
N ALA A 70 -15.74 -15.42 -13.47
CA ALA A 70 -16.88 -14.60 -13.08
C ALA A 70 -18.12 -14.94 -13.88
N GLU A 71 -17.98 -15.18 -15.19
CA GLU A 71 -19.08 -15.52 -16.08
C GLU A 71 -19.71 -16.87 -15.74
N VAL A 72 -18.91 -17.92 -15.58
CA VAL A 72 -19.42 -19.29 -15.31
C VAL A 72 -20.00 -19.46 -13.91
N THR A 73 -19.70 -18.54 -13.00
CA THR A 73 -20.22 -18.54 -11.62
C THR A 73 -21.34 -17.54 -11.40
N ASP A 74 -21.80 -16.83 -12.43
CA ASP A 74 -22.82 -15.78 -12.34
C ASP A 74 -22.47 -14.70 -11.31
N ALA A 75 -21.21 -14.32 -11.18
CA ALA A 75 -20.79 -13.21 -10.34
C ALA A 75 -21.29 -11.87 -10.92
N GLU A 76 -21.62 -10.92 -10.06
CA GLU A 76 -22.10 -9.59 -10.47
C GLU A 76 -20.98 -8.55 -10.41
N ALA A 77 -19.95 -8.81 -9.61
CA ALA A 77 -18.84 -7.91 -9.41
C ALA A 77 -17.53 -8.68 -9.18
N ILE A 78 -16.41 -8.00 -9.42
CA ILE A 78 -15.06 -8.53 -9.19
C ILE A 78 -14.31 -7.60 -8.23
N HIS A 79 -13.82 -8.16 -7.13
CA HIS A 79 -12.97 -7.47 -6.16
C HIS A 79 -11.51 -7.83 -6.40
N PRO A 80 -10.66 -6.88 -6.79
CA PRO A 80 -9.26 -7.17 -7.13
C PRO A 80 -8.32 -7.24 -5.92
N GLY A 81 -8.76 -6.84 -4.72
CA GLY A 81 -7.90 -6.71 -3.56
C GLY A 81 -6.80 -5.67 -3.72
N TYR A 82 -5.56 -6.06 -3.42
CA TYR A 82 -4.35 -5.27 -3.68
C TYR A 82 -3.30 -6.11 -4.43
N GLY A 83 -2.35 -5.45 -5.10
CA GLY A 83 -1.38 -6.13 -5.98
C GLY A 83 -2.06 -6.71 -7.23
N PHE A 84 -1.36 -7.56 -7.95
CA PHE A 84 -1.84 -8.19 -9.20
C PHE A 84 -2.52 -7.20 -10.15
N LEU A 85 -3.83 -7.35 -10.39
CA LEU A 85 -4.59 -6.53 -11.34
C LEU A 85 -5.35 -5.37 -10.70
N SER A 86 -5.18 -5.13 -9.40
CA SER A 86 -5.95 -4.12 -8.65
C SER A 86 -5.78 -2.68 -9.15
N GLU A 87 -4.63 -2.36 -9.74
CA GLU A 87 -4.32 -1.05 -10.31
C GLU A 87 -4.10 -1.11 -11.84
N ASN A 88 -4.66 -2.14 -12.48
CA ASN A 88 -4.61 -2.31 -13.92
C ASN A 88 -5.88 -1.73 -14.56
N ALA A 89 -5.73 -0.59 -15.26
CA ALA A 89 -6.86 0.10 -15.89
C ALA A 89 -7.51 -0.72 -17.02
N ASP A 90 -6.74 -1.48 -17.77
CA ASP A 90 -7.26 -2.31 -18.85
C ASP A 90 -8.07 -3.47 -18.31
N PHE A 91 -7.67 -4.04 -17.17
CA PHE A 91 -8.46 -5.04 -16.47
C PHE A 91 -9.79 -4.47 -15.98
N ALA A 92 -9.76 -3.32 -15.30
CA ALA A 92 -10.98 -2.65 -14.84
C ALA A 92 -11.93 -2.35 -15.98
N GLU A 93 -11.41 -1.87 -17.11
CA GLU A 93 -12.21 -1.60 -18.32
C GLU A 93 -12.81 -2.87 -18.93
N ARG A 94 -12.02 -3.95 -19.03
CA ARG A 94 -12.50 -5.25 -19.54
C ARG A 94 -13.59 -5.84 -18.63
N VAL A 95 -13.44 -5.76 -17.33
CA VAL A 95 -14.45 -6.19 -16.36
C VAL A 95 -15.76 -5.47 -16.59
N GLU A 96 -15.74 -4.14 -16.69
CA GLU A 96 -16.94 -3.33 -16.92
C GLU A 96 -17.57 -3.58 -18.30
N LYS A 97 -16.76 -3.71 -19.36
CA LYS A 97 -17.24 -4.06 -20.72
C LYS A 97 -17.84 -5.47 -20.80
N SER A 98 -17.41 -6.38 -19.92
CA SER A 98 -17.97 -7.74 -19.83
C SER A 98 -19.25 -7.81 -19.00
N GLY A 99 -19.75 -6.66 -18.50
CA GLY A 99 -21.01 -6.58 -17.75
C GLY A 99 -20.90 -6.77 -16.24
N PHE A 100 -19.66 -6.84 -15.70
CA PHE A 100 -19.42 -6.94 -14.26
C PHE A 100 -19.06 -5.59 -13.67
N GLN A 101 -19.40 -5.38 -12.39
CA GLN A 101 -18.94 -4.22 -11.65
C GLN A 101 -17.51 -4.45 -11.15
N PHE A 102 -16.59 -3.57 -11.53
CA PHE A 102 -15.26 -3.53 -10.90
C PHE A 102 -15.36 -2.85 -9.53
N ILE A 103 -14.94 -3.54 -8.46
CA ILE A 103 -14.94 -2.99 -7.11
C ILE A 103 -13.64 -2.19 -6.91
N GLY A 104 -13.72 -0.93 -7.26
CA GLY A 104 -12.60 0.00 -7.27
C GLY A 104 -12.94 1.29 -8.02
N PRO A 105 -11.94 2.14 -8.29
CA PRO A 105 -12.13 3.37 -9.06
C PRO A 105 -12.43 3.08 -10.55
N THR A 106 -12.71 4.14 -11.28
CA THR A 106 -12.90 4.03 -12.74
C THR A 106 -11.58 3.72 -13.43
N PRO A 107 -11.63 3.05 -14.61
CA PRO A 107 -10.42 2.84 -15.43
C PRO A 107 -9.64 4.13 -15.70
N GLU A 108 -10.36 5.23 -15.93
CA GLU A 108 -9.76 6.56 -16.15
C GLU A 108 -8.98 7.04 -14.92
N SER A 109 -9.58 6.94 -13.72
CA SER A 109 -8.90 7.32 -12.47
C SER A 109 -7.65 6.48 -12.25
N ILE A 110 -7.68 5.18 -12.56
CA ILE A 110 -6.52 4.30 -12.45
C ILE A 110 -5.43 4.74 -13.44
N ARG A 111 -5.76 5.07 -14.68
CA ARG A 111 -4.79 5.54 -15.70
C ARG A 111 -4.14 6.84 -15.27
N ILE A 112 -4.94 7.83 -14.84
CA ILE A 112 -4.42 9.14 -14.41
C ILE A 112 -3.46 8.99 -13.22
N MET A 113 -3.86 8.21 -12.21
CA MET A 113 -3.05 8.04 -11.01
C MET A 113 -1.88 7.07 -11.19
N GLY A 114 -1.96 6.14 -12.13
CA GLY A 114 -0.89 5.20 -12.45
C GLY A 114 0.27 5.82 -13.25
N ASP A 115 0.04 6.93 -13.93
CA ASP A 115 1.10 7.70 -14.61
C ASP A 115 1.61 8.82 -13.69
N LYS A 116 2.89 8.76 -13.32
CA LYS A 116 3.48 9.69 -12.34
C LYS A 116 3.39 11.15 -12.74
N VAL A 117 3.52 11.44 -14.03
CA VAL A 117 3.47 12.82 -14.54
C VAL A 117 2.03 13.33 -14.51
N SER A 118 1.09 12.54 -15.02
CA SER A 118 -0.33 12.85 -15.01
C SER A 118 -0.88 13.00 -13.59
N ALA A 119 -0.49 12.08 -12.68
CA ALA A 119 -0.87 12.16 -11.27
C ALA A 119 -0.36 13.44 -10.61
N LYS A 120 0.92 13.77 -10.79
CA LYS A 120 1.51 15.00 -10.23
C LYS A 120 0.81 16.24 -10.77
N GLN A 121 0.54 16.31 -12.08
CA GLN A 121 -0.18 17.43 -12.69
C GLN A 121 -1.61 17.56 -12.16
N ALA A 122 -2.33 16.44 -12.05
CA ALA A 122 -3.67 16.42 -11.49
C ALA A 122 -3.69 16.91 -10.02
N MET A 123 -2.70 16.49 -9.23
CA MET A 123 -2.57 16.88 -7.83
C MET A 123 -2.21 18.37 -7.68
N ILE A 124 -1.29 18.90 -8.47
CA ILE A 124 -0.97 20.34 -8.48
C ILE A 124 -2.23 21.15 -8.80
N LYS A 125 -2.97 20.78 -9.86
CA LYS A 125 -4.25 21.43 -10.23
C LYS A 125 -5.31 21.33 -9.13
N ALA A 126 -5.26 20.28 -8.33
CA ALA A 126 -6.16 20.08 -7.20
C ALA A 126 -5.72 20.82 -5.92
N GLY A 127 -4.52 21.41 -5.90
CA GLY A 127 -3.97 22.10 -4.74
C GLY A 127 -3.31 21.16 -3.70
N VAL A 128 -3.01 19.94 -4.09
CA VAL A 128 -2.24 19.00 -3.26
C VAL A 128 -0.75 19.33 -3.42
N PRO A 129 -0.01 19.55 -2.33
CA PRO A 129 1.41 19.90 -2.42
C PRO A 129 2.23 18.73 -2.96
N CYS A 130 3.10 19.00 -3.93
CA CYS A 130 4.00 18.04 -4.53
C CYS A 130 5.45 18.44 -4.26
N VAL A 131 6.37 17.48 -4.38
CA VAL A 131 7.80 17.77 -4.27
C VAL A 131 8.18 18.84 -5.30
N PRO A 132 8.79 19.96 -4.88
CA PRO A 132 9.28 20.99 -5.81
C PRO A 132 10.25 20.36 -6.82
N GLY A 133 10.08 20.69 -8.09
CA GLY A 133 10.89 20.07 -9.13
C GLY A 133 10.83 20.81 -10.46
N SER A 134 11.49 20.25 -11.47
CA SER A 134 11.44 20.76 -12.84
C SER A 134 10.04 20.60 -13.45
N GLU A 135 9.67 21.48 -14.34
CA GLU A 135 8.41 21.43 -15.11
C GLU A 135 8.53 20.40 -16.27
N GLY A 136 8.82 19.16 -15.94
CA GLY A 136 9.06 18.10 -16.92
C GLY A 136 10.53 17.72 -17.06
N GLU A 137 10.90 17.26 -18.24
CA GLU A 137 12.26 16.80 -18.53
C GLU A 137 13.27 17.94 -18.52
N LEU A 138 14.46 17.64 -17.99
CA LEU A 138 15.56 18.60 -18.02
C LEU A 138 16.12 18.73 -19.44
N PRO A 139 16.25 19.97 -19.96
CA PRO A 139 16.91 20.23 -21.24
C PRO A 139 18.40 19.93 -21.14
N ASP A 140 19.10 19.98 -22.28
CA ASP A 140 20.57 19.80 -22.32
C ASP A 140 21.35 21.10 -21.98
N ASP A 141 20.67 22.23 -21.86
CA ASP A 141 21.27 23.52 -21.56
C ASP A 141 21.71 23.61 -20.08
N PRO A 142 23.02 23.68 -19.79
CA PRO A 142 23.55 23.79 -18.44
C PRO A 142 23.07 25.02 -17.68
N VAL A 143 22.76 26.13 -18.36
CA VAL A 143 22.31 27.37 -17.73
C VAL A 143 20.89 27.19 -17.17
N ILE A 144 20.02 26.55 -17.95
CA ILE A 144 18.64 26.25 -17.52
C ILE A 144 18.68 25.25 -16.38
N ILE A 145 19.49 24.17 -16.46
CA ILE A 145 19.64 23.15 -15.42
C ILE A 145 20.07 23.80 -14.09
N ARG A 146 21.10 24.66 -14.10
CA ARG A 146 21.56 25.36 -12.88
C ARG A 146 20.51 26.29 -12.31
N ARG A 147 19.81 27.03 -13.15
CA ARG A 147 18.72 27.92 -12.71
C ARG A 147 17.58 27.14 -12.06
N THR A 148 17.19 26.00 -12.64
CA THR A 148 16.18 25.09 -12.08
C THR A 148 16.61 24.57 -10.72
N ALA A 149 17.85 24.04 -10.59
CA ALA A 149 18.36 23.56 -9.31
C ALA A 149 18.40 24.67 -8.24
N LYS A 150 18.80 25.87 -8.62
CA LYS A 150 18.82 27.03 -7.70
C LYS A 150 17.43 27.42 -7.23
N SER A 151 16.43 27.35 -8.10
CA SER A 151 15.02 27.66 -7.74
C SER A 151 14.43 26.60 -6.81
N ILE A 152 14.79 25.32 -6.98
CA ILE A 152 14.37 24.21 -6.11
C ILE A 152 15.11 24.26 -4.76
N GLY A 153 16.38 24.63 -4.77
CA GLY A 153 17.27 24.65 -3.61
C GLY A 153 17.91 23.29 -3.31
N TYR A 154 19.26 23.29 -3.14
CA TYR A 154 20.02 22.10 -2.82
C TYR A 154 19.71 21.53 -1.43
N PRO A 155 19.85 20.21 -1.21
CA PRO A 155 20.19 19.19 -2.20
C PRO A 155 19.02 18.91 -3.16
N VAL A 156 19.35 18.53 -4.40
CA VAL A 156 18.39 18.06 -5.40
C VAL A 156 18.65 16.62 -5.79
N ILE A 157 17.63 15.95 -6.32
CA ILE A 157 17.76 14.59 -6.87
C ILE A 157 17.40 14.60 -8.35
N ILE A 158 18.25 13.99 -9.16
CA ILE A 158 17.99 13.76 -10.58
C ILE A 158 17.39 12.35 -10.71
N LYS A 159 16.29 12.23 -11.44
CA LYS A 159 15.57 10.97 -11.63
C LYS A 159 15.31 10.70 -13.10
N ALA A 160 15.51 9.44 -13.53
CA ALA A 160 15.11 8.98 -14.86
C ALA A 160 13.58 8.95 -14.98
N SER A 161 13.04 9.46 -16.08
CA SER A 161 11.58 9.46 -16.34
C SER A 161 11.01 8.04 -16.46
N GLY A 162 11.78 7.11 -17.02
CA GLY A 162 11.41 5.69 -17.11
C GLY A 162 11.88 4.82 -15.94
N GLY A 163 12.51 5.42 -14.92
CA GLY A 163 13.12 4.71 -13.80
C GLY A 163 12.13 4.29 -12.71
N GLY A 164 12.48 3.24 -12.01
CA GLY A 164 11.73 2.75 -10.84
C GLY A 164 12.61 1.92 -9.90
N GLY A 165 12.15 1.68 -8.68
CA GLY A 165 12.87 0.83 -7.71
C GLY A 165 14.24 1.34 -7.28
N GLY A 166 14.48 2.67 -7.30
CA GLY A 166 15.75 3.26 -6.87
C GLY A 166 16.87 3.30 -7.93
N ARG A 167 16.60 2.84 -9.16
CA ARG A 167 17.54 2.92 -10.28
C ARG A 167 17.34 4.21 -11.09
N GLY A 168 18.45 4.73 -11.63
CA GLY A 168 18.41 5.97 -12.41
C GLY A 168 18.12 7.20 -11.57
N MET A 169 18.65 7.24 -10.33
CA MET A 169 18.53 8.37 -9.41
C MET A 169 19.89 8.78 -8.86
N ARG A 170 20.13 10.10 -8.75
CA ARG A 170 21.38 10.65 -8.24
C ARG A 170 21.14 11.92 -7.42
N VAL A 171 21.58 11.90 -6.17
CA VAL A 171 21.51 13.07 -5.28
C VAL A 171 22.67 14.00 -5.55
N VAL A 172 22.39 15.32 -5.59
CA VAL A 172 23.35 16.38 -5.85
C VAL A 172 23.27 17.40 -4.73
N HIS A 173 24.37 17.56 -4.01
CA HIS A 173 24.45 18.46 -2.86
C HIS A 173 24.95 19.85 -3.22
N THR A 174 25.69 19.98 -4.32
CA THR A 174 26.34 21.25 -4.72
C THR A 174 26.20 21.52 -6.21
N GLU A 175 26.23 22.81 -6.59
CA GLU A 175 26.14 23.24 -7.99
C GLU A 175 27.29 22.67 -8.85
N ALA A 176 28.49 22.54 -8.28
CA ALA A 176 29.67 22.02 -8.99
C ALA A 176 29.47 20.60 -9.54
N ALA A 177 28.75 19.75 -8.79
CA ALA A 177 28.51 18.37 -9.18
C ALA A 177 27.30 18.20 -10.13
N LEU A 178 26.47 19.24 -10.31
CA LEU A 178 25.15 19.13 -10.93
C LEU A 178 25.19 18.63 -12.38
N ILE A 179 25.96 19.30 -13.24
CA ILE A 179 25.94 19.01 -14.69
C ILE A 179 26.46 17.58 -14.96
N ASN A 180 27.54 17.19 -14.28
CA ASN A 180 28.06 15.84 -14.40
C ASN A 180 27.05 14.80 -13.92
N ALA A 181 26.36 15.05 -12.82
CA ALA A 181 25.32 14.17 -12.29
C ALA A 181 24.14 14.01 -13.28
N VAL A 182 23.69 15.09 -13.91
CA VAL A 182 22.64 15.05 -14.94
C VAL A 182 23.08 14.20 -16.14
N GLN A 183 24.29 14.42 -16.66
CA GLN A 183 24.83 13.67 -17.80
C GLN A 183 24.95 12.17 -17.50
N MET A 184 25.51 11.83 -16.34
CA MET A 184 25.61 10.43 -15.91
C MET A 184 24.26 9.77 -15.76
N THR A 185 23.28 10.46 -15.17
CA THR A 185 21.92 9.90 -15.01
C THR A 185 21.21 9.73 -16.34
N LYS A 186 21.39 10.67 -17.30
CA LYS A 186 20.86 10.52 -18.67
C LYS A 186 21.47 9.30 -19.38
N ALA A 187 22.79 9.10 -19.28
CA ALA A 187 23.45 7.94 -19.87
C ALA A 187 22.97 6.62 -19.27
N GLU A 188 22.87 6.54 -17.94
CA GLU A 188 22.34 5.38 -17.23
C GLU A 188 20.87 5.10 -17.62
N ALA A 189 20.04 6.14 -17.72
CA ALA A 189 18.65 6.03 -18.10
C ALA A 189 18.47 5.52 -19.53
N GLY A 190 19.25 6.04 -20.47
CA GLY A 190 19.27 5.58 -21.85
C GLY A 190 19.67 4.10 -21.98
N ALA A 191 20.71 3.68 -21.26
CA ALA A 191 21.18 2.30 -21.27
C ALA A 191 20.21 1.32 -20.60
N ALA A 192 19.63 1.71 -19.45
CA ALA A 192 18.79 0.81 -18.64
C ALA A 192 17.32 0.78 -19.07
N PHE A 193 16.79 1.89 -19.59
CA PHE A 193 15.35 2.05 -19.87
C PHE A 193 15.04 2.42 -21.32
N GLY A 194 16.05 2.61 -22.18
CA GLY A 194 15.89 3.04 -23.55
C GLY A 194 15.41 4.49 -23.72
N ASN A 195 15.27 5.23 -22.62
CA ASN A 195 14.85 6.63 -22.59
C ASN A 195 15.81 7.44 -21.71
N PRO A 196 16.62 8.39 -22.25
CA PRO A 196 17.55 9.20 -21.49
C PRO A 196 16.91 10.37 -20.72
N ALA A 197 15.60 10.55 -20.84
CA ALA A 197 14.90 11.64 -20.21
C ALA A 197 15.03 11.60 -18.68
N VAL A 198 15.41 12.72 -18.08
CA VAL A 198 15.51 12.90 -16.63
C VAL A 198 14.82 14.17 -16.18
N TYR A 199 14.37 14.18 -14.95
CA TYR A 199 13.82 15.35 -14.28
C TYR A 199 14.51 15.58 -12.93
N MET A 200 14.32 16.75 -12.34
CA MET A 200 14.94 17.15 -11.09
C MET A 200 13.88 17.44 -10.04
N GLU A 201 14.13 17.01 -8.79
CA GLU A 201 13.27 17.34 -7.66
C GLU A 201 14.11 17.72 -6.43
N LYS A 202 13.45 18.41 -5.47
CA LYS A 202 14.01 18.60 -4.13
C LYS A 202 14.33 17.26 -3.50
N TYR A 203 15.54 17.10 -2.98
CA TYR A 203 15.89 15.93 -2.20
C TYR A 203 15.51 16.14 -0.73
N LEU A 204 14.66 15.27 -0.22
CA LEU A 204 14.28 15.23 1.19
C LEU A 204 15.25 14.31 1.92
N GLN A 205 15.86 14.83 3.00
CA GLN A 205 16.98 14.13 3.66
C GLN A 205 16.50 13.08 4.66
N ASN A 206 15.49 13.44 5.48
CA ASN A 206 14.98 12.60 6.55
C ASN A 206 13.45 12.55 6.56
N PRO A 207 12.80 12.27 5.42
CA PRO A 207 11.36 12.29 5.35
C PRO A 207 10.75 11.09 6.06
N ARG A 208 9.51 11.28 6.53
CA ARG A 208 8.62 10.21 6.95
C ARG A 208 7.66 9.88 5.82
N HIS A 209 7.27 8.62 5.73
CA HIS A 209 6.23 8.16 4.79
C HIS A 209 4.88 8.23 5.49
N ILE A 210 4.13 9.26 5.18
CA ILE A 210 2.79 9.48 5.74
C ILE A 210 1.76 9.36 4.63
N GLU A 211 0.67 8.66 4.90
CA GLU A 211 -0.36 8.42 3.90
C GLU A 211 -1.75 8.75 4.43
N ILE A 212 -2.62 9.25 3.56
CA ILE A 212 -4.00 9.64 3.88
C ILE A 212 -4.98 8.66 3.23
N GLN A 213 -5.78 7.99 4.06
CA GLN A 213 -6.82 7.07 3.60
C GLN A 213 -8.05 7.83 3.14
N ILE A 214 -8.53 7.51 1.93
CA ILE A 214 -9.75 8.09 1.35
C ILE A 214 -10.81 6.99 1.13
N LEU A 215 -12.06 7.39 1.32
CA LEU A 215 -13.23 6.67 0.80
C LEU A 215 -14.11 7.66 0.03
N ALA A 216 -14.56 7.26 -1.15
CA ALA A 216 -15.42 8.07 -2.01
C ALA A 216 -16.51 7.22 -2.66
N ASP A 217 -17.72 7.78 -2.84
CA ASP A 217 -18.83 7.13 -3.49
C ASP A 217 -19.15 7.71 -4.89
N LYS A 218 -20.11 7.10 -5.58
CA LYS A 218 -20.58 7.56 -6.90
C LYS A 218 -21.42 8.85 -6.83
N HIS A 219 -21.78 9.31 -5.63
CA HIS A 219 -22.65 10.46 -5.37
C HIS A 219 -21.84 11.73 -5.00
N LYS A 220 -20.53 11.72 -5.28
CA LYS A 220 -19.60 12.82 -4.98
C LYS A 220 -19.34 13.06 -3.48
N ASN A 221 -19.72 12.11 -2.62
CA ASN A 221 -19.27 12.14 -1.23
C ASN A 221 -17.86 11.54 -1.16
N SER A 222 -16.99 12.22 -0.45
CA SER A 222 -15.61 11.79 -0.23
C SER A 222 -15.18 12.22 1.17
N VAL A 223 -14.50 11.33 1.87
CA VAL A 223 -14.00 11.55 3.22
C VAL A 223 -12.57 11.05 3.35
N TYR A 224 -11.82 11.60 4.30
CA TYR A 224 -10.53 11.05 4.73
C TYR A 224 -10.68 10.40 6.11
N LEU A 225 -9.99 9.30 6.33
CA LEU A 225 -10.03 8.49 7.56
C LEU A 225 -8.77 8.68 8.43
N GLY A 226 -8.17 9.85 8.38
CA GLY A 226 -6.89 10.09 9.04
C GLY A 226 -5.70 9.56 8.23
N GLU A 227 -4.61 9.42 8.93
CA GLU A 227 -3.31 9.06 8.36
C GLU A 227 -2.75 7.78 8.95
N ARG A 228 -1.77 7.23 8.21
CA ARG A 228 -0.86 6.18 8.68
C ARG A 228 0.58 6.64 8.53
N ASP A 229 1.43 6.20 9.43
CA ASP A 229 2.88 6.29 9.32
C ASP A 229 3.43 4.95 8.85
N CYS A 230 4.04 4.95 7.68
CA CYS A 230 4.63 3.79 7.04
C CYS A 230 6.15 3.94 6.83
N SER A 231 6.79 4.73 7.70
CA SER A 231 8.23 5.03 7.60
C SER A 231 9.12 3.82 7.93
N MET A 232 8.59 2.83 8.68
CA MET A 232 9.33 1.62 8.99
C MET A 232 9.34 0.69 7.78
N GLN A 233 10.33 0.90 6.91
CA GLN A 233 10.44 0.23 5.63
C GLN A 233 11.90 -0.13 5.30
N ARG A 234 12.07 -1.12 4.45
CA ARG A 234 13.35 -1.51 3.87
C ARG A 234 13.24 -1.60 2.36
N ARG A 235 14.11 -0.89 1.63
CA ARG A 235 14.08 -0.86 0.16
C ARG A 235 12.67 -0.56 -0.38
N HIS A 236 12.01 0.43 0.21
CA HIS A 236 10.64 0.84 -0.11
C HIS A 236 9.54 -0.22 0.18
N GLN A 237 9.88 -1.30 0.88
CA GLN A 237 8.91 -2.27 1.37
C GLN A 237 8.57 -1.98 2.82
N LYS A 238 7.31 -1.66 3.10
CA LYS A 238 6.78 -1.41 4.43
C LYS A 238 6.87 -2.68 5.27
N VAL A 239 7.30 -2.57 6.51
CA VAL A 239 7.49 -3.68 7.45
C VAL A 239 6.55 -3.56 8.63
N LEU A 240 6.38 -2.34 9.15
CA LEU A 240 5.51 -2.01 10.25
C LEU A 240 4.83 -0.67 9.95
N GLU A 241 3.54 -0.58 10.27
CA GLU A 241 2.72 0.61 10.06
C GLU A 241 1.97 0.99 11.34
N GLU A 242 1.69 2.25 11.52
CA GLU A 242 0.92 2.73 12.67
C GLU A 242 -0.04 3.88 12.32
N ALA A 243 -1.11 4.01 13.09
CA ALA A 243 -2.07 5.10 13.02
C ALA A 243 -2.54 5.48 14.44
N PRO A 244 -2.69 6.79 14.71
CA PRO A 244 -2.22 7.94 13.93
C PRO A 244 -0.69 8.06 13.91
N ALA A 245 -0.17 8.94 13.04
CA ALA A 245 1.27 9.19 12.94
C ALA A 245 1.79 9.93 14.18
N PRO A 246 2.81 9.40 14.90
CA PRO A 246 3.30 10.05 16.10
C PRO A 246 3.87 11.45 15.85
N GLY A 247 3.53 12.41 16.71
CA GLY A 247 4.12 13.74 16.71
C GLY A 247 3.74 14.66 15.54
N ILE A 248 2.77 14.29 14.69
CA ILE A 248 2.25 15.20 13.66
C ILE A 248 0.99 15.89 14.19
N PRO A 249 0.94 17.24 14.20
CA PRO A 249 -0.24 17.96 14.66
C PRO A 249 -1.50 17.63 13.85
N ARG A 250 -2.61 17.34 14.52
CA ARG A 250 -3.89 17.03 13.87
C ARG A 250 -4.31 18.08 12.84
N LYS A 251 -4.10 19.35 13.15
CA LYS A 251 -4.42 20.45 12.23
C LYS A 251 -3.73 20.33 10.86
N LEU A 252 -2.51 19.78 10.82
CA LEU A 252 -1.80 19.55 9.55
C LEU A 252 -2.42 18.37 8.80
N ILE A 253 -2.80 17.32 9.51
CA ILE A 253 -3.47 16.15 8.93
C ILE A 253 -4.84 16.54 8.38
N ASP A 254 -5.62 17.30 9.12
CA ASP A 254 -6.93 17.78 8.66
C ASP A 254 -6.79 18.62 7.39
N LYS A 255 -5.84 19.55 7.37
CA LYS A 255 -5.57 20.37 6.20
C LYS A 255 -5.18 19.57 4.95
N ILE A 256 -4.31 18.55 5.09
CA ILE A 256 -3.94 17.73 3.94
C ILE A 256 -5.07 16.77 3.57
N GLY A 257 -5.80 16.22 4.53
CA GLY A 257 -6.97 15.37 4.30
C GLY A 257 -8.07 16.09 3.49
N GLU A 258 -8.39 17.33 3.83
CA GLU A 258 -9.34 18.15 3.09
C GLU A 258 -8.90 18.39 1.64
N ARG A 259 -7.60 18.59 1.39
CA ARG A 259 -7.05 18.72 0.04
C ARG A 259 -7.17 17.41 -0.74
N CYS A 260 -6.91 16.27 -0.10
CA CYS A 260 -7.09 14.96 -0.72
C CYS A 260 -8.55 14.71 -1.09
N VAL A 261 -9.50 15.06 -0.22
CA VAL A 261 -10.94 14.98 -0.51
C VAL A 261 -11.33 15.87 -1.70
N ALA A 262 -10.83 17.11 -1.74
CA ALA A 262 -11.07 18.02 -2.85
C ALA A 262 -10.49 17.49 -4.17
N ALA A 263 -9.32 16.86 -4.13
CA ALA A 263 -8.70 16.20 -5.29
C ALA A 263 -9.56 15.03 -5.79
N CYS A 264 -10.04 14.17 -4.90
CA CYS A 264 -10.94 13.06 -5.25
C CYS A 264 -12.20 13.53 -5.98
N LYS A 265 -12.80 14.63 -5.52
CA LYS A 265 -13.98 15.22 -6.19
C LYS A 265 -13.66 15.72 -7.59
N LYS A 266 -12.50 16.34 -7.80
CA LYS A 266 -12.07 16.84 -9.13
C LYS A 266 -11.82 15.74 -10.15
N ILE A 267 -11.30 14.58 -9.72
CA ILE A 267 -11.01 13.44 -10.59
C ILE A 267 -12.16 12.42 -10.62
N ASN A 268 -13.31 12.71 -10.01
CA ASN A 268 -14.46 11.81 -9.89
C ASN A 268 -14.07 10.44 -9.33
N TYR A 269 -13.20 10.43 -8.30
CA TYR A 269 -12.75 9.20 -7.67
C TYR A 269 -13.88 8.49 -6.94
N ARG A 270 -13.88 7.14 -7.00
CA ARG A 270 -14.79 6.26 -6.25
C ARG A 270 -14.03 5.09 -5.65
N GLY A 271 -14.49 4.55 -4.54
CA GLY A 271 -13.87 3.43 -3.83
C GLY A 271 -12.87 3.86 -2.77
N ALA A 272 -12.06 2.92 -2.35
CA ALA A 272 -10.95 3.16 -1.44
C ALA A 272 -9.73 3.65 -2.21
N GLY A 273 -9.00 4.58 -1.63
CA GLY A 273 -7.74 5.07 -2.18
C GLY A 273 -6.86 5.66 -1.08
N THR A 274 -5.59 5.75 -1.35
CA THR A 274 -4.62 6.29 -0.40
C THR A 274 -3.66 7.23 -1.10
N PHE A 275 -3.56 8.45 -0.59
CA PHE A 275 -2.55 9.41 -1.02
C PHE A 275 -1.29 9.21 -0.18
N GLU A 276 -0.18 8.93 -0.81
CA GLU A 276 1.12 8.78 -0.17
C GLU A 276 1.92 10.07 -0.25
N PHE A 277 2.53 10.46 0.89
CA PHE A 277 3.32 11.67 1.04
C PHE A 277 4.67 11.37 1.68
N LEU A 278 5.68 12.13 1.27
CA LEU A 278 6.86 12.36 2.11
C LEU A 278 6.57 13.57 3.01
N TYR A 279 6.80 13.41 4.30
CA TYR A 279 6.62 14.45 5.31
C TYR A 279 7.96 14.82 5.92
N GLU A 280 8.35 16.08 5.83
CA GLU A 280 9.58 16.61 6.40
C GLU A 280 9.37 18.06 6.82
N ASN A 281 9.86 18.45 8.02
CA ASN A 281 9.83 19.80 8.53
C ASN A 281 8.44 20.49 8.51
N GLY A 282 7.39 19.73 8.79
CA GLY A 282 6.02 20.26 8.84
C GLY A 282 5.30 20.32 7.50
N GLU A 283 5.94 19.89 6.41
CA GLU A 283 5.39 19.93 5.06
C GLU A 283 5.15 18.54 4.49
N PHE A 284 4.04 18.41 3.75
CA PHE A 284 3.69 17.19 3.01
C PHE A 284 4.03 17.35 1.54
N TYR A 285 4.57 16.30 0.93
CA TYR A 285 4.90 16.28 -0.49
C TYR A 285 4.34 15.00 -1.11
N PHE A 286 3.36 15.16 -2.00
CA PHE A 286 2.72 14.04 -2.69
C PHE A 286 3.72 13.22 -3.51
N ILE A 287 3.64 11.90 -3.38
CA ILE A 287 4.46 10.94 -4.14
C ILE A 287 3.59 10.23 -5.16
N GLU A 288 2.54 9.56 -4.68
CA GLU A 288 1.65 8.74 -5.51
C GLU A 288 0.29 8.54 -4.83
N MET A 289 -0.68 8.04 -5.59
CA MET A 289 -1.96 7.59 -5.07
C MET A 289 -2.14 6.11 -5.40
N ASN A 290 -2.35 5.29 -4.37
CA ASN A 290 -2.77 3.91 -4.56
C ASN A 290 -4.29 3.86 -4.73
N THR A 291 -4.73 3.38 -5.90
CA THR A 291 -6.14 3.36 -6.32
C THR A 291 -6.84 2.06 -5.92
N ARG A 292 -6.57 1.58 -4.72
CA ARG A 292 -7.01 0.30 -4.16
C ARG A 292 -7.00 0.34 -2.64
N VAL A 293 -7.52 -0.71 -2.01
CA VAL A 293 -7.23 -0.99 -0.59
C VAL A 293 -5.75 -1.34 -0.41
N GLN A 294 -5.15 -0.93 0.69
CA GLN A 294 -3.76 -1.24 1.02
C GLN A 294 -3.66 -2.33 2.08
N VAL A 295 -2.47 -2.95 2.20
CA VAL A 295 -2.15 -3.97 3.20
C VAL A 295 -2.47 -3.47 4.60
N GLU A 296 -2.06 -2.25 4.90
CA GLU A 296 -2.11 -1.57 6.19
C GLU A 296 -3.45 -0.91 6.56
N HIS A 297 -4.52 -1.17 5.78
CA HIS A 297 -5.86 -0.65 6.10
C HIS A 297 -6.37 -1.01 7.51
N PRO A 298 -5.97 -2.14 8.13
CA PRO A 298 -6.45 -2.51 9.45
C PRO A 298 -6.14 -1.51 10.57
N VAL A 299 -5.00 -0.80 10.54
CA VAL A 299 -4.71 0.20 11.57
C VAL A 299 -5.68 1.37 11.50
N THR A 300 -6.08 1.80 10.30
CA THR A 300 -7.11 2.81 10.10
C THR A 300 -8.49 2.32 10.55
N GLU A 301 -8.84 1.09 10.23
CA GLU A 301 -10.10 0.47 10.68
C GLU A 301 -10.20 0.46 12.20
N TRP A 302 -9.12 0.11 12.90
CA TRP A 302 -9.08 0.08 14.35
C TRP A 302 -9.29 1.46 14.99
N VAL A 303 -8.61 2.49 14.50
CA VAL A 303 -8.68 3.82 15.12
C VAL A 303 -9.94 4.61 14.72
N THR A 304 -10.62 4.23 13.63
CA THR A 304 -11.85 4.89 13.17
C THR A 304 -13.13 4.12 13.46
N GLY A 305 -13.03 2.80 13.64
CA GLY A 305 -14.19 1.91 13.74
C GLY A 305 -14.90 1.69 12.40
N ILE A 306 -14.30 2.08 11.27
CA ILE A 306 -14.89 1.96 9.93
C ILE A 306 -14.26 0.78 9.20
N ASP A 307 -15.09 -0.16 8.74
CA ASP A 307 -14.67 -1.28 7.89
C ASP A 307 -14.50 -0.79 6.44
N ILE A 308 -13.25 -0.63 6.02
CA ILE A 308 -12.90 -0.09 4.70
C ILE A 308 -13.32 -1.04 3.58
N VAL A 309 -13.12 -2.35 3.75
CA VAL A 309 -13.42 -3.34 2.71
C VAL A 309 -14.95 -3.49 2.53
N LYS A 310 -15.72 -3.51 3.61
CA LYS A 310 -17.19 -3.49 3.53
C LYS A 310 -17.70 -2.23 2.85
N THR A 311 -17.17 -1.07 3.25
CA THR A 311 -17.57 0.22 2.65
C THR A 311 -17.22 0.26 1.17
N GLN A 312 -16.07 -0.27 0.76
CA GLN A 312 -15.64 -0.38 -0.63
C GLN A 312 -16.66 -1.19 -1.47
N ILE A 313 -17.12 -2.31 -0.94
CA ILE A 313 -18.14 -3.15 -1.59
C ILE A 313 -19.49 -2.41 -1.69
N MET A 314 -19.93 -1.77 -0.62
CA MET A 314 -21.19 -1.01 -0.59
C MET A 314 -21.20 0.14 -1.59
N VAL A 315 -20.11 0.90 -1.66
CA VAL A 315 -19.94 2.00 -2.62
C VAL A 315 -19.94 1.48 -4.05
N ALA A 316 -19.28 0.36 -4.33
CA ALA A 316 -19.31 -0.27 -5.65
C ALA A 316 -20.72 -0.72 -6.06
N ALA A 317 -21.51 -1.18 -5.10
CA ALA A 317 -22.93 -1.52 -5.30
C ALA A 317 -23.83 -0.29 -5.55
N GLY A 318 -23.28 0.93 -5.45
CA GLY A 318 -24.02 2.17 -5.69
C GLY A 318 -24.55 2.86 -4.45
N GLU A 319 -24.26 2.37 -3.27
CA GLU A 319 -24.68 3.00 -2.02
C GLU A 319 -23.87 4.28 -1.74
N LYS A 320 -24.48 5.19 -1.00
CA LYS A 320 -23.78 6.36 -0.45
C LYS A 320 -22.91 5.94 0.72
N LEU A 321 -21.84 6.70 0.98
CA LEU A 321 -21.09 6.55 2.23
C LEU A 321 -22.05 6.67 3.43
N PRO A 322 -22.01 5.72 4.37
CA PRO A 322 -22.94 5.71 5.50
C PRO A 322 -22.57 6.70 6.61
N PHE A 323 -21.55 7.51 6.41
CA PHE A 323 -21.05 8.51 7.35
C PHE A 323 -20.54 9.75 6.61
N THR A 324 -20.49 10.85 7.35
CA THR A 324 -19.90 12.13 6.92
C THR A 324 -18.55 12.36 7.59
N GLN A 325 -17.75 13.32 7.07
CA GLN A 325 -16.46 13.66 7.68
C GLN A 325 -16.57 14.00 9.19
N ARG A 326 -17.63 14.67 9.60
CA ARG A 326 -17.84 15.09 11.01
C ARG A 326 -18.06 13.92 11.97
N GLN A 327 -18.50 12.78 11.47
CA GLN A 327 -18.76 11.57 12.27
C GLN A 327 -17.51 10.71 12.44
N ILE A 328 -16.46 10.97 11.65
CA ILE A 328 -15.22 10.22 11.73
C ILE A 328 -14.39 10.74 12.89
N GLN A 329 -14.06 9.86 13.81
CA GLN A 329 -13.26 10.16 14.99
C GLN A 329 -12.09 9.19 15.08
N ILE A 330 -10.89 9.71 15.32
CA ILE A 330 -9.70 8.89 15.60
C ILE A 330 -9.67 8.59 17.10
N ARG A 331 -9.65 7.30 17.46
CA ARG A 331 -9.66 6.83 18.86
C ARG A 331 -8.50 5.88 19.10
N GLY A 332 -7.69 6.22 20.09
CA GLY A 332 -6.54 5.40 20.46
C GLY A 332 -5.44 5.39 19.41
N HIS A 333 -4.71 4.29 19.39
CA HIS A 333 -3.59 4.04 18.50
C HIS A 333 -3.60 2.59 18.03
N ALA A 334 -3.08 2.32 16.83
CA ALA A 334 -2.94 0.97 16.30
C ALA A 334 -1.58 0.80 15.63
N ILE A 335 -0.99 -0.37 15.78
CA ILE A 335 0.24 -0.79 15.10
C ILE A 335 -0.03 -2.11 14.38
N GLU A 336 0.43 -2.22 13.14
CA GLU A 336 0.43 -3.44 12.34
C GLU A 336 1.87 -3.92 12.14
N CYS A 337 2.13 -5.20 12.35
CA CYS A 337 3.35 -5.88 11.97
C CYS A 337 3.05 -6.87 10.85
N ARG A 338 3.69 -6.71 9.69
CA ARG A 338 3.61 -7.68 8.60
C ARG A 338 4.41 -8.92 8.96
N VAL A 339 3.79 -10.08 8.94
CA VAL A 339 4.46 -11.35 9.19
C VAL A 339 4.81 -11.98 7.85
N ASN A 340 6.11 -12.00 7.55
CA ASN A 340 6.65 -12.54 6.32
C ASN A 340 7.39 -13.86 6.57
N ALA A 341 7.22 -14.82 5.66
CA ALA A 341 7.98 -16.08 5.61
C ALA A 341 9.37 -15.80 5.03
N GLU A 342 10.28 -15.29 5.86
CA GLU A 342 11.64 -14.89 5.47
C GLU A 342 12.57 -14.85 6.68
N ASP A 343 13.88 -14.93 6.42
CA ASP A 343 14.89 -14.69 7.45
C ASP A 343 14.73 -13.25 8.01
N PRO A 344 14.66 -13.07 9.35
CA PRO A 344 14.33 -11.79 9.96
C PRO A 344 15.34 -10.66 9.67
N PHE A 345 16.58 -10.98 9.38
CA PHE A 345 17.65 -9.98 9.22
C PHE A 345 18.29 -9.97 7.83
N LYS A 346 18.27 -11.11 7.14
CA LYS A 346 18.74 -11.22 5.76
C LYS A 346 17.65 -10.95 4.74
N PHE A 347 16.39 -11.14 5.14
CA PHE A 347 15.19 -11.02 4.29
C PHE A 347 15.17 -12.01 3.13
N THR A 348 15.86 -13.14 3.29
CA THR A 348 15.79 -14.24 2.33
C THR A 348 14.46 -14.96 2.50
N PRO A 349 13.68 -15.17 1.43
CA PRO A 349 12.42 -15.91 1.51
C PRO A 349 12.61 -17.29 2.12
N SER A 350 11.64 -17.72 2.92
CA SER A 350 11.61 -19.02 3.58
C SER A 350 10.27 -19.73 3.31
N PRO A 351 10.00 -20.11 2.05
CA PRO A 351 8.82 -20.89 1.72
C PRO A 351 8.93 -22.29 2.34
N GLY A 352 7.81 -22.98 2.50
CA GLY A 352 7.80 -24.31 3.05
C GLY A 352 6.59 -24.63 3.90
N ARG A 353 6.63 -25.76 4.58
CA ARG A 353 5.51 -26.22 5.41
C ARG A 353 5.58 -25.64 6.81
N ILE A 354 4.51 -24.95 7.19
CA ILE A 354 4.29 -24.52 8.57
C ILE A 354 3.83 -25.74 9.37
N THR A 355 4.66 -26.21 10.29
CA THR A 355 4.31 -27.36 11.13
C THR A 355 3.42 -26.96 12.30
N THR A 356 3.67 -25.79 12.86
CA THR A 356 2.89 -25.20 13.95
C THR A 356 2.55 -23.75 13.63
N TRP A 357 1.28 -23.40 13.77
CA TRP A 357 0.78 -22.03 13.73
C TRP A 357 -0.08 -21.78 14.96
N HIS A 358 0.35 -20.85 15.81
CA HIS A 358 -0.48 -20.32 16.90
C HIS A 358 -0.58 -18.80 16.77
N ALA A 359 -1.78 -18.33 16.52
CA ALA A 359 -2.07 -16.90 16.44
C ALA A 359 -2.24 -16.30 17.85
N PRO A 360 -1.73 -15.10 18.11
CA PRO A 360 -1.93 -14.43 19.37
C PRO A 360 -3.37 -13.98 19.57
N GLY A 361 -3.75 -13.70 20.81
CA GLY A 361 -5.07 -13.23 21.18
C GLY A 361 -5.06 -12.13 22.22
N GLY A 362 -6.22 -11.92 22.85
CA GLY A 362 -6.42 -10.95 23.90
C GLY A 362 -7.00 -9.61 23.45
N PRO A 363 -7.24 -8.70 24.42
CA PRO A 363 -7.89 -7.41 24.14
C PRO A 363 -7.09 -6.55 23.16
N GLY A 364 -7.77 -6.08 22.10
CA GLY A 364 -7.16 -5.21 21.10
C GLY A 364 -6.15 -5.89 20.16
N ILE A 365 -6.18 -7.22 20.03
CA ILE A 365 -5.36 -7.96 19.09
C ILE A 365 -6.24 -8.50 17.94
N ARG A 366 -5.80 -8.25 16.71
CA ARG A 366 -6.37 -8.76 15.46
C ARG A 366 -5.28 -9.46 14.66
N VAL A 367 -5.63 -10.59 14.07
CA VAL A 367 -4.74 -11.32 13.15
C VAL A 367 -5.45 -11.52 11.83
N ASP A 368 -4.89 -10.95 10.77
CA ASP A 368 -5.33 -11.19 9.39
C ASP A 368 -4.32 -12.14 8.72
N SER A 369 -4.70 -13.40 8.62
CA SER A 369 -3.83 -14.45 8.06
C SER A 369 -4.67 -15.56 7.43
N HIS A 370 -4.12 -16.17 6.37
CA HIS A 370 -4.72 -17.29 5.66
C HIS A 370 -4.04 -18.63 5.96
N VAL A 371 -2.98 -18.62 6.80
CA VAL A 371 -2.22 -19.83 7.12
C VAL A 371 -2.85 -20.61 8.28
N TYR A 372 -2.47 -21.86 8.41
CA TYR A 372 -2.90 -22.79 9.43
C TYR A 372 -1.86 -23.92 9.61
N ASN A 373 -2.02 -24.79 10.61
CA ASN A 373 -1.12 -25.91 10.82
C ASN A 373 -1.06 -26.81 9.57
N ASN A 374 0.14 -27.18 9.16
CA ASN A 374 0.44 -27.95 7.95
C ASN A 374 0.19 -27.23 6.61
N TYR A 375 -0.08 -25.91 6.62
CA TYR A 375 -0.14 -25.12 5.40
C TYR A 375 1.24 -25.03 4.73
N PHE A 376 1.29 -25.20 3.42
CA PHE A 376 2.51 -25.01 2.63
C PHE A 376 2.54 -23.61 2.04
N VAL A 377 3.53 -22.80 2.44
CA VAL A 377 3.77 -21.48 1.89
C VAL A 377 4.44 -21.61 0.53
N PRO A 378 3.76 -21.29 -0.58
CA PRO A 378 4.33 -21.47 -1.91
C PRO A 378 5.43 -20.44 -2.20
N PRO A 379 6.50 -20.82 -2.93
CA PRO A 379 7.59 -19.91 -3.30
C PRO A 379 7.25 -18.94 -4.43
N ASN A 380 6.08 -19.09 -5.04
CA ASN A 380 5.68 -18.40 -6.26
C ASN A 380 5.20 -16.96 -6.04
N TYR A 381 4.90 -16.58 -4.79
CA TYR A 381 4.24 -15.31 -4.45
C TYR A 381 4.99 -14.56 -3.37
N ASP A 382 4.48 -13.37 -3.02
CA ASP A 382 5.01 -12.59 -1.91
C ASP A 382 5.09 -13.42 -0.62
N SER A 383 6.10 -13.14 0.21
CA SER A 383 6.40 -13.88 1.43
C SER A 383 5.44 -13.61 2.59
N MET A 384 4.55 -12.62 2.48
CA MET A 384 3.64 -12.26 3.56
C MET A 384 2.60 -13.35 3.83
N ILE A 385 2.62 -13.88 5.04
CA ILE A 385 1.69 -14.93 5.49
C ILE A 385 0.59 -14.42 6.42
N GLY A 386 0.71 -13.17 6.85
CA GLY A 386 -0.30 -12.54 7.69
C GLY A 386 0.16 -11.21 8.27
N LYS A 387 -0.72 -10.62 9.07
CA LYS A 387 -0.51 -9.37 9.79
C LYS A 387 -1.01 -9.53 11.19
N ILE A 388 -0.27 -9.00 12.16
CA ILE A 388 -0.71 -8.87 13.55
C ILE A 388 -0.93 -7.39 13.80
N ILE A 389 -2.11 -7.04 14.26
CA ILE A 389 -2.51 -5.66 14.54
C ILE A 389 -2.86 -5.54 16.02
N ALA A 390 -2.26 -4.59 16.71
CA ALA A 390 -2.59 -4.24 18.08
C ALA A 390 -3.25 -2.86 18.12
N HIS A 391 -4.25 -2.70 18.97
CA HIS A 391 -4.95 -1.43 19.24
C HIS A 391 -5.03 -1.18 20.75
N GLY A 392 -5.02 0.08 21.15
CA GLY A 392 -5.18 0.51 22.54
C GLY A 392 -5.41 2.01 22.62
N ASP A 393 -5.60 2.50 23.83
CA ASP A 393 -5.91 3.92 24.07
C ASP A 393 -4.69 4.82 23.84
N THR A 394 -3.49 4.32 24.10
CA THR A 394 -2.23 5.05 23.91
C THR A 394 -1.23 4.23 23.09
N ARG A 395 -0.26 4.90 22.47
CA ARG A 395 0.79 4.25 21.71
C ARG A 395 1.64 3.32 22.57
N GLU A 396 1.96 3.71 23.79
CA GLU A 396 2.73 2.89 24.75
C GLU A 396 2.00 1.59 25.06
N GLN A 397 0.69 1.65 25.30
CA GLN A 397 -0.16 0.47 25.51
C GLN A 397 -0.16 -0.45 24.28
N VAL A 398 -0.23 0.12 23.09
CA VAL A 398 -0.21 -0.64 21.83
C VAL A 398 1.13 -1.33 21.62
N ILE A 399 2.25 -0.66 21.89
CA ILE A 399 3.59 -1.27 21.83
C ILE A 399 3.69 -2.45 22.81
N ALA A 400 3.21 -2.29 24.04
CA ALA A 400 3.20 -3.36 25.04
C ALA A 400 2.33 -4.55 24.59
N ARG A 401 1.13 -4.29 24.06
CA ARG A 401 0.23 -5.32 23.51
C ARG A 401 0.86 -6.05 22.33
N MET A 402 1.50 -5.33 21.43
CA MET A 402 2.16 -5.93 20.26
C MET A 402 3.36 -6.78 20.67
N GLN A 403 4.16 -6.33 21.63
CA GLN A 403 5.26 -7.14 22.17
C GLN A 403 4.76 -8.46 22.78
N THR A 404 3.66 -8.42 23.52
CA THR A 404 3.02 -9.62 24.09
C THR A 404 2.49 -10.52 22.97
N ALA A 405 1.77 -9.97 21.98
CA ALA A 405 1.24 -10.73 20.85
C ALA A 405 2.34 -11.42 20.05
N LEU A 406 3.44 -10.72 19.76
CA LEU A 406 4.57 -11.30 19.03
C LEU A 406 5.33 -12.38 19.85
N ALA A 407 5.35 -12.25 21.17
CA ALA A 407 5.93 -13.28 22.04
C ALA A 407 5.05 -14.53 22.14
N GLU A 408 3.73 -14.37 22.05
CA GLU A 408 2.76 -15.47 22.06
C GLU A 408 2.65 -16.17 20.71
N THR A 409 2.97 -15.50 19.60
CA THR A 409 2.88 -16.07 18.26
C THR A 409 3.90 -17.19 18.05
N VAL A 410 3.43 -18.34 17.63
CA VAL A 410 4.31 -19.49 17.29
C VAL A 410 4.18 -19.79 15.81
N VAL A 411 5.30 -19.80 15.12
CA VAL A 411 5.41 -20.26 13.72
C VAL A 411 6.63 -21.19 13.61
N GLU A 412 6.38 -22.44 13.33
CA GLU A 412 7.44 -23.46 13.19
C GLU A 412 7.42 -24.07 11.79
N GLY A 413 8.57 -24.57 11.34
CA GLY A 413 8.76 -25.18 10.04
C GLY A 413 9.30 -24.22 8.98
N ILE A 414 9.16 -22.91 9.18
CA ILE A 414 9.71 -21.84 8.32
C ILE A 414 10.32 -20.74 9.18
N SER A 415 11.15 -19.89 8.57
CA SER A 415 11.61 -18.65 9.22
C SER A 415 10.61 -17.52 8.98
N THR A 416 10.47 -16.64 9.98
CA THR A 416 9.65 -15.42 9.88
C THR A 416 10.40 -14.19 10.38
N ASN A 417 9.92 -13.02 10.00
CA ASN A 417 10.46 -11.73 10.45
C ASN A 417 9.96 -11.29 11.85
N ILE A 418 9.25 -12.14 12.58
CA ILE A 418 8.78 -11.85 13.95
C ILE A 418 9.93 -11.41 14.88
N PRO A 419 11.13 -12.04 14.89
CA PRO A 419 12.25 -11.56 15.70
C PRO A 419 12.66 -10.11 15.38
N LEU A 420 12.62 -9.69 14.12
CA LEU A 420 12.91 -8.31 13.74
C LEU A 420 11.90 -7.34 14.37
N HIS A 421 10.60 -7.63 14.30
CA HIS A 421 9.56 -6.81 14.91
C HIS A 421 9.74 -6.66 16.43
N ARG A 422 10.10 -7.75 17.10
CA ARG A 422 10.35 -7.73 18.56
C ARG A 422 11.52 -6.82 18.93
N GLU A 423 12.55 -6.72 18.10
CA GLU A 423 13.67 -5.82 18.32
C GLU A 423 13.31 -4.37 18.00
N ILE A 424 12.62 -4.11 16.89
CA ILE A 424 12.14 -2.75 16.52
C ILE A 424 11.28 -2.16 17.65
N LEU A 425 10.34 -2.92 18.18
CA LEU A 425 9.44 -2.45 19.24
C LEU A 425 10.12 -2.18 20.59
N ARG A 426 11.37 -2.60 20.76
CA ARG A 426 12.20 -2.32 21.94
C ARG A 426 13.21 -1.20 21.70
N ASP A 427 13.41 -0.82 20.46
CA ASP A 427 14.36 0.24 20.14
C ASP A 427 13.86 1.61 20.60
N ALA A 428 14.69 2.34 21.34
CA ALA A 428 14.33 3.61 21.94
C ALA A 428 13.91 4.67 20.91
N LYS A 429 14.51 4.69 19.71
CA LYS A 429 14.14 5.64 18.67
C LYS A 429 12.74 5.36 18.12
N PHE A 430 12.42 4.06 17.90
CA PHE A 430 11.06 3.69 17.50
C PHE A 430 10.04 4.00 18.61
N VAL A 431 10.35 3.64 19.86
CA VAL A 431 9.47 3.89 21.01
C VAL A 431 9.17 5.39 21.17
N ASN A 432 10.16 6.26 20.95
CA ASN A 432 9.96 7.71 20.98
C ASN A 432 9.12 8.24 19.80
N GLY A 433 8.99 7.48 18.74
CA GLY A 433 8.20 7.83 17.54
C GLY A 433 8.90 8.78 16.58
N GLY A 434 8.33 8.93 15.39
CA GLY A 434 8.81 9.87 14.37
C GLY A 434 10.06 9.45 13.60
N THR A 435 10.36 8.15 13.54
CA THR A 435 11.44 7.61 12.71
C THR A 435 11.21 7.90 11.22
N ASN A 436 12.29 8.16 10.48
CA ASN A 436 12.23 8.43 9.03
C ASN A 436 12.37 7.13 8.20
N ILE A 437 12.23 7.25 6.87
CA ILE A 437 12.27 6.11 5.95
C ILE A 437 13.63 5.39 5.87
N HIS A 438 14.71 6.01 6.34
CA HIS A 438 16.06 5.44 6.31
C HIS A 438 16.40 4.68 7.60
N TYR A 439 15.61 4.87 8.66
CA TYR A 439 15.89 4.36 9.99
C TYR A 439 16.16 2.86 10.03
N LEU A 440 15.30 2.04 9.44
CA LEU A 440 15.45 0.58 9.51
C LEU A 440 16.72 0.08 8.79
N GLU A 441 17.05 0.67 7.65
CA GLU A 441 18.27 0.30 6.92
C GLU A 441 19.54 0.70 7.66
N GLU A 442 19.54 1.86 8.31
CA GLU A 442 20.64 2.32 9.16
C GLU A 442 20.79 1.42 10.39
N TRP A 443 19.67 1.10 11.04
CA TRP A 443 19.63 0.21 12.19
C TRP A 443 20.18 -1.20 11.83
N LEU A 444 19.77 -1.77 10.70
CA LEU A 444 20.28 -3.06 10.22
C LEU A 444 21.77 -3.04 9.88
N ARG A 445 22.30 -1.91 9.40
CA ARG A 445 23.74 -1.76 9.13
C ARG A 445 24.57 -1.77 10.41
N HIS A 446 24.14 -1.06 11.43
CA HIS A 446 24.82 -1.00 12.74
C HIS A 446 24.80 -2.32 13.50
N ARG A 447 23.79 -3.17 13.25
CA ARG A 447 23.69 -4.50 13.85
C ARG A 447 24.74 -5.48 13.29
N LYS A 448 25.24 -5.27 12.07
CA LYS A 448 26.23 -6.15 11.40
C LYS A 448 27.68 -5.86 11.79
N GLY A 449 27.96 -4.79 12.48
CA GLY A 449 29.24 -4.45 13.10
C GLY A 449 29.26 -4.86 14.56
#